data_60e5520eeaecdbfd8991e2c19b5250f6
#
_entry.id   60e5520eeaecdbfd8991e2c19b5250f6
#
_cell.length_a   1.000
_cell.length_b   1.000
_cell.length_c   1.000
_cell.angle_alpha   90.00
_cell.angle_beta   90.00
_cell.angle_gamma   90.00
#
_symmetry.space_group_name_H-M   'P 1'
#
loop_
_entity.id
_entity.type
_entity.pdbx_description
1 polymer ?
#
loop_
_entity_poly.entity_id
_entity_poly.type
_entity_poly.pdbx_seq_one_letter_code
_entity_poly.pdbx_strand_id
1 'polypeptide(L)'
;MVYAPAMNVAVVTGANRGIGFEVCRQLAAQGIHVVLTARGEGAAEAACEALKGDGLSVEPYPLDVARPESILGLAAHVTAEHGGLDILVNNAGIAMQGFDAGVARQTIDVNYHGTRRVTEQLLPGMRAGGRIVMLSSGLAERSGLPKKLAARFTDPWLTVEELSALMEKFVADVAAGKHVAEGWPSSAYRVSKMGVNALAQVMGRSLKEDPRRILVNAVCPGWVRTAMGGKGAPRSVEHGAETPVWAALLPEGGPQGGFFRDMAGADW
;
A
#
# COMPACT_ATOMS: atom_id res chain seq x y z
N MET A 1 6.46 23.39 -31.51
CA MET A 1 5.73 23.22 -30.24
C MET A 1 6.65 22.50 -29.27
N VAL A 2 7.12 23.18 -28.23
CA VAL A 2 7.87 22.52 -27.15
C VAL A 2 6.80 21.80 -26.31
N TYR A 3 6.73 20.47 -26.42
CA TYR A 3 5.93 19.67 -25.48
C TYR A 3 6.54 19.90 -24.10
N ALA A 4 5.79 20.53 -23.20
CA ALA A 4 6.16 20.47 -21.79
C ALA A 4 6.23 18.97 -21.40
N PRO A 5 7.26 18.52 -20.67
CA PRO A 5 7.30 17.14 -20.21
C PRO A 5 6.01 16.86 -19.43
N ALA A 6 5.36 15.73 -19.70
CA ALA A 6 4.16 15.35 -18.98
C ALA A 6 4.52 15.32 -17.47
N MET A 7 3.73 16.04 -16.68
CA MET A 7 3.93 16.07 -15.21
C MET A 7 3.70 14.66 -14.65
N ASN A 8 4.61 14.17 -13.81
CA ASN A 8 4.44 12.89 -13.15
C ASN A 8 3.19 12.91 -12.26
N VAL A 9 2.43 11.84 -12.27
CA VAL A 9 1.18 11.69 -11.52
C VAL A 9 1.32 10.57 -10.49
N ALA A 10 0.98 10.87 -9.24
CA ALA A 10 0.94 9.91 -8.15
C ALA A 10 -0.49 9.73 -7.61
N VAL A 11 -0.87 8.51 -7.29
CA VAL A 11 -2.07 8.19 -6.50
C VAL A 11 -1.63 7.71 -5.13
N VAL A 12 -2.17 8.31 -4.06
CA VAL A 12 -1.91 7.89 -2.68
C VAL A 12 -3.22 7.52 -1.99
N THR A 13 -3.34 6.26 -1.55
CA THR A 13 -4.59 5.79 -0.93
C THR A 13 -4.65 6.07 0.57
N GLY A 14 -5.84 6.45 1.09
CA GLY A 14 -6.05 6.71 2.52
C GLY A 14 -5.20 7.87 3.05
N ALA A 15 -5.11 8.95 2.28
CA ALA A 15 -4.11 10.00 2.47
C ALA A 15 -4.62 11.30 3.12
N ASN A 16 -5.83 11.28 3.69
CA ASN A 16 -6.39 12.48 4.35
C ASN A 16 -5.72 12.84 5.69
N ARG A 17 -4.82 12.02 6.19
CA ARG A 17 -4.09 12.24 7.46
C ARG A 17 -2.86 11.35 7.59
N GLY A 18 -2.02 11.66 8.58
CA GLY A 18 -0.89 10.81 8.97
C GLY A 18 0.10 10.57 7.85
N ILE A 19 0.63 9.35 7.74
CA ILE A 19 1.70 9.01 6.79
C ILE A 19 1.29 9.29 5.36
N GLY A 20 0.07 8.91 4.94
CA GLY A 20 -0.42 9.13 3.58
C GLY A 20 -0.48 10.61 3.21
N PHE A 21 -0.94 11.48 4.12
CA PHE A 21 -0.95 12.92 3.92
C PHE A 21 0.47 13.49 3.73
N GLU A 22 1.39 13.07 4.56
CA GLU A 22 2.78 13.51 4.48
C GLU A 22 3.49 12.99 3.23
N VAL A 23 3.19 11.75 2.78
CA VAL A 23 3.65 11.23 1.49
C VAL A 23 3.15 12.12 0.34
N CYS A 24 1.87 12.54 0.36
CA CYS A 24 1.34 13.49 -0.63
C CYS A 24 2.12 14.80 -0.61
N ARG A 25 2.35 15.37 0.58
CA ARG A 25 3.09 16.61 0.74
C ARG A 25 4.52 16.51 0.19
N GLN A 26 5.25 15.43 0.54
CA GLN A 26 6.62 15.25 0.11
C GLN A 26 6.74 14.97 -1.40
N LEU A 27 5.82 14.18 -2.00
CA LEU A 27 5.80 13.95 -3.44
C LEU A 27 5.44 15.23 -4.21
N ALA A 28 4.43 15.97 -3.76
CA ALA A 28 4.04 17.21 -4.41
C ALA A 28 5.13 18.29 -4.33
N ALA A 29 5.91 18.33 -3.24
CA ALA A 29 7.07 19.19 -3.11
C ALA A 29 8.22 18.84 -4.08
N GLN A 30 8.21 17.62 -4.66
CA GLN A 30 9.12 17.22 -5.76
C GLN A 30 8.55 17.56 -7.16
N GLY A 31 7.47 18.31 -7.24
CA GLY A 31 6.83 18.68 -8.50
C GLY A 31 5.95 17.60 -9.12
N ILE A 32 5.55 16.58 -8.35
CA ILE A 32 4.64 15.51 -8.77
C ILE A 32 3.21 15.95 -8.50
N HIS A 33 2.30 15.77 -9.46
CA HIS A 33 0.88 15.95 -9.24
C HIS A 33 0.32 14.77 -8.44
N VAL A 34 -0.38 15.03 -7.32
CA VAL A 34 -0.84 13.97 -6.43
C VAL A 34 -2.36 13.90 -6.34
N VAL A 35 -2.93 12.78 -6.78
CA VAL A 35 -4.31 12.40 -6.50
C VAL A 35 -4.39 11.84 -5.08
N LEU A 36 -4.80 12.68 -4.14
CA LEU A 36 -4.95 12.35 -2.73
C LEU A 36 -6.31 11.69 -2.50
N THR A 37 -6.34 10.45 -2.03
CA THR A 37 -7.61 9.75 -1.87
C THR A 37 -7.95 9.44 -0.42
N ALA A 38 -9.25 9.48 -0.09
CA ALA A 38 -9.80 9.13 1.22
C ALA A 38 -11.23 8.61 1.11
N ARG A 39 -11.70 7.85 2.12
CA ARG A 39 -13.05 7.25 2.14
C ARG A 39 -14.17 8.24 2.46
N GLY A 40 -13.92 9.21 3.32
CA GLY A 40 -14.96 10.12 3.81
C GLY A 40 -15.31 11.20 2.80
N GLU A 41 -16.59 11.54 2.69
CA GLU A 41 -17.03 12.71 1.94
C GLU A 41 -16.36 13.97 2.53
N GLY A 42 -15.79 14.82 1.70
CA GLY A 42 -15.04 16.00 2.12
C GLY A 42 -13.68 15.75 2.77
N ALA A 43 -13.31 14.49 3.08
CA ALA A 43 -12.05 14.21 3.79
C ALA A 43 -10.81 14.37 2.88
N ALA A 44 -10.92 14.03 1.62
CA ALA A 44 -9.86 14.25 0.64
C ALA A 44 -9.76 15.74 0.29
N GLU A 45 -10.90 16.40 0.12
CA GLU A 45 -11.02 17.84 -0.18
C GLU A 45 -10.35 18.68 0.90
N ALA A 46 -10.69 18.44 2.18
CA ALA A 46 -10.11 19.18 3.30
C ALA A 46 -8.59 18.99 3.40
N ALA A 47 -8.10 17.76 3.12
CA ALA A 47 -6.67 17.50 3.09
C ALA A 47 -5.97 18.20 1.93
N CYS A 48 -6.59 18.21 0.75
CA CYS A 48 -6.05 18.91 -0.42
C CYS A 48 -6.01 20.44 -0.20
N GLU A 49 -7.04 21.04 0.39
CA GLU A 49 -7.03 22.48 0.68
C GLU A 49 -5.85 22.88 1.57
N ALA A 50 -5.52 22.07 2.58
CA ALA A 50 -4.35 22.32 3.42
C ALA A 50 -3.04 22.31 2.61
N LEU A 51 -2.86 21.34 1.68
CA LEU A 51 -1.66 21.24 0.85
C LEU A 51 -1.61 22.29 -0.26
N LYS A 52 -2.75 22.68 -0.84
CA LYS A 52 -2.83 23.76 -1.83
C LYS A 52 -2.47 25.12 -1.23
N GLY A 53 -2.77 25.33 0.06
CA GLY A 53 -2.33 26.52 0.80
C GLY A 53 -0.81 26.68 0.81
N ASP A 54 -0.07 25.58 0.73
CA ASP A 54 1.40 25.57 0.60
C ASP A 54 1.89 25.62 -0.87
N GLY A 55 0.99 25.84 -1.83
CA GLY A 55 1.31 25.92 -3.27
C GLY A 55 1.58 24.56 -3.94
N LEU A 56 1.18 23.44 -3.30
CA LEU A 56 1.43 22.10 -3.80
C LEU A 56 0.38 21.64 -4.80
N SER A 57 0.79 20.87 -5.82
CA SER A 57 -0.08 20.33 -6.87
C SER A 57 -0.76 19.05 -6.41
N VAL A 58 -1.98 19.19 -5.87
CA VAL A 58 -2.78 18.06 -5.35
C VAL A 58 -4.23 18.18 -5.76
N GLU A 59 -4.89 17.06 -5.95
CA GLU A 59 -6.33 16.97 -6.18
C GLU A 59 -6.99 15.89 -5.32
N PRO A 60 -8.23 16.09 -4.85
CA PRO A 60 -8.94 15.11 -4.04
C PRO A 60 -9.66 14.08 -4.91
N TYR A 61 -9.72 12.84 -4.44
CA TYR A 61 -10.61 11.83 -5.01
C TYR A 61 -11.19 10.92 -3.91
N PRO A 62 -12.53 10.68 -3.87
CA PRO A 62 -13.14 9.77 -2.91
C PRO A 62 -12.84 8.32 -3.27
N LEU A 63 -12.20 7.56 -2.35
CA LEU A 63 -11.84 6.17 -2.59
C LEU A 63 -12.11 5.31 -1.35
N ASP A 64 -12.94 4.28 -1.52
CA ASP A 64 -13.01 3.15 -0.60
C ASP A 64 -12.37 1.92 -1.26
N VAL A 65 -11.22 1.47 -0.73
CA VAL A 65 -10.47 0.32 -1.25
C VAL A 65 -11.18 -1.02 -1.04
N ALA A 66 -12.24 -1.06 -0.22
CA ALA A 66 -13.08 -2.23 -0.03
C ALA A 66 -14.19 -2.33 -1.11
N ARG A 67 -14.42 -1.28 -1.89
CA ARG A 67 -15.51 -1.21 -2.89
C ARG A 67 -14.98 -1.20 -4.32
N PRO A 68 -15.18 -2.29 -5.08
CA PRO A 68 -14.67 -2.39 -6.46
C PRO A 68 -15.11 -1.23 -7.36
N GLU A 69 -16.36 -0.78 -7.26
CA GLU A 69 -16.90 0.33 -8.04
C GLU A 69 -16.16 1.67 -7.75
N SER A 70 -15.73 1.89 -6.51
CA SER A 70 -14.95 3.07 -6.13
C SER A 70 -13.56 3.04 -6.77
N ILE A 71 -12.95 1.85 -6.85
CA ILE A 71 -11.63 1.66 -7.47
C ILE A 71 -11.72 1.82 -9.00
N LEU A 72 -12.76 1.28 -9.62
CA LEU A 72 -13.03 1.44 -11.05
C LEU A 72 -13.20 2.93 -11.42
N GLY A 73 -13.94 3.68 -10.59
CA GLY A 73 -14.11 5.13 -10.76
C GLY A 73 -12.77 5.87 -10.70
N LEU A 74 -11.91 5.54 -9.74
CA LEU A 74 -10.57 6.13 -9.64
C LEU A 74 -9.72 5.83 -10.88
N ALA A 75 -9.71 4.58 -11.37
CA ALA A 75 -8.93 4.21 -12.55
C ALA A 75 -9.41 4.96 -13.81
N ALA A 76 -10.73 5.10 -13.97
CA ALA A 76 -11.33 5.87 -15.05
C ALA A 76 -10.95 7.36 -14.97
N HIS A 77 -11.02 7.97 -13.77
CA HIS A 77 -10.63 9.34 -13.51
C HIS A 77 -9.15 9.58 -13.86
N VAL A 78 -8.24 8.77 -13.32
CA VAL A 78 -6.80 8.90 -13.60
C VAL A 78 -6.49 8.78 -15.10
N THR A 79 -7.19 7.89 -15.80
CA THR A 79 -7.00 7.73 -17.23
C THR A 79 -7.54 8.93 -18.03
N ALA A 80 -8.72 9.44 -17.68
CA ALA A 80 -9.37 10.54 -18.39
C ALA A 80 -8.65 11.87 -18.17
N GLU A 81 -8.31 12.19 -16.92
CA GLU A 81 -7.74 13.51 -16.57
C GLU A 81 -6.23 13.58 -16.78
N HIS A 82 -5.52 12.46 -16.59
CA HIS A 82 -4.05 12.45 -16.59
C HIS A 82 -3.44 11.55 -17.67
N GLY A 83 -4.23 10.74 -18.38
CA GLY A 83 -3.73 9.79 -19.38
C GLY A 83 -2.90 8.64 -18.79
N GLY A 84 -2.94 8.43 -17.48
CA GLY A 84 -2.21 7.38 -16.74
C GLY A 84 -1.50 7.90 -15.50
N LEU A 85 -0.80 7.00 -14.78
CA LEU A 85 -0.05 7.35 -13.56
C LEU A 85 1.37 6.80 -13.56
N ASP A 86 2.24 7.44 -12.79
CA ASP A 86 3.65 7.06 -12.63
C ASP A 86 3.90 6.39 -11.27
N ILE A 87 3.14 6.79 -10.23
CA ILE A 87 3.37 6.34 -8.86
C ILE A 87 2.04 5.92 -8.23
N LEU A 88 1.99 4.72 -7.65
CA LEU A 88 0.91 4.25 -6.80
C LEU A 88 1.44 3.99 -5.39
N VAL A 89 0.92 4.70 -4.38
CA VAL A 89 1.22 4.44 -2.98
C VAL A 89 -0.01 3.86 -2.29
N ASN A 90 0.00 2.55 -2.08
CA ASN A 90 -1.02 1.83 -1.31
C ASN A 90 -0.78 2.05 0.19
N ASN A 91 -1.29 3.16 0.73
CA ASN A 91 -1.17 3.50 2.14
C ASN A 91 -2.44 3.16 2.94
N ALA A 92 -3.61 3.10 2.31
CA ALA A 92 -4.87 2.78 3.00
C ALA A 92 -4.75 1.49 3.83
N GLY A 93 -5.15 1.56 5.08
CA GLY A 93 -5.12 0.42 5.98
C GLY A 93 -5.78 0.71 7.32
N ILE A 94 -6.16 -0.35 8.03
CA ILE A 94 -6.78 -0.30 9.35
C ILE A 94 -6.02 -1.20 10.33
N ALA A 95 -6.04 -0.81 11.61
CA ALA A 95 -5.65 -1.64 12.74
C ALA A 95 -6.80 -1.59 13.74
N MET A 96 -7.56 -2.66 13.83
CA MET A 96 -8.71 -2.77 14.72
C MET A 96 -8.29 -3.32 16.08
N GLN A 97 -8.98 -2.90 17.13
CA GLN A 97 -8.81 -3.48 18.47
C GLN A 97 -9.56 -4.82 18.56
N GLY A 98 -9.05 -5.69 19.41
CA GLY A 98 -9.61 -7.04 19.59
C GLY A 98 -9.19 -8.01 18.49
N PHE A 99 -9.69 -9.24 18.60
CA PHE A 99 -9.44 -10.32 17.66
C PHE A 99 -10.62 -11.29 17.62
N ASP A 100 -11.34 -11.27 16.54
CA ASP A 100 -12.44 -12.18 16.22
C ASP A 100 -12.57 -12.35 14.69
N ALA A 101 -13.55 -13.11 14.24
CA ALA A 101 -13.80 -13.35 12.83
C ALA A 101 -14.16 -12.08 12.05
N GLY A 102 -14.90 -11.15 12.66
CA GLY A 102 -15.26 -9.86 12.05
C GLY A 102 -14.04 -8.98 11.85
N VAL A 103 -13.20 -8.84 12.91
CA VAL A 103 -11.93 -8.12 12.88
C VAL A 103 -10.98 -8.72 11.82
N ALA A 104 -10.87 -10.07 11.79
CA ALA A 104 -10.01 -10.75 10.82
C ALA A 104 -10.47 -10.48 9.38
N ARG A 105 -11.77 -10.67 9.09
CA ARG A 105 -12.36 -10.44 7.77
C ARG A 105 -12.16 -9.00 7.31
N GLN A 106 -12.54 -8.02 8.12
CA GLN A 106 -12.45 -6.62 7.74
C GLN A 106 -11.00 -6.15 7.56
N THR A 107 -10.08 -6.63 8.42
CA THR A 107 -8.66 -6.27 8.32
C THR A 107 -8.02 -6.86 7.06
N ILE A 108 -8.29 -8.12 6.74
CA ILE A 108 -7.79 -8.75 5.50
C ILE A 108 -8.40 -8.09 4.27
N ASP A 109 -9.70 -7.79 4.29
CA ASP A 109 -10.38 -7.16 3.15
C ASP A 109 -9.79 -5.77 2.83
N VAL A 110 -9.59 -4.92 3.82
CA VAL A 110 -9.04 -3.58 3.61
C VAL A 110 -7.54 -3.62 3.31
N ASN A 111 -6.74 -4.26 4.19
CA ASN A 111 -5.29 -4.14 4.13
C ASN A 111 -4.65 -4.97 3.01
N TYR A 112 -5.17 -6.17 2.75
CA TYR A 112 -4.65 -7.07 1.72
C TYR A 112 -5.44 -6.99 0.42
N HIS A 113 -6.74 -7.33 0.46
CA HIS A 113 -7.54 -7.33 -0.77
C HIS A 113 -7.74 -5.93 -1.34
N GLY A 114 -7.86 -4.90 -0.49
CA GLY A 114 -7.92 -3.51 -0.93
C GLY A 114 -6.64 -3.10 -1.67
N THR A 115 -5.47 -3.37 -1.09
CA THR A 115 -4.15 -3.13 -1.73
C THR A 115 -4.05 -3.88 -3.06
N ARG A 116 -4.45 -5.16 -3.10
CA ARG A 116 -4.44 -5.98 -4.32
C ARG A 116 -5.35 -5.38 -5.39
N ARG A 117 -6.64 -5.15 -5.07
CA ARG A 117 -7.65 -4.63 -6.02
C ARG A 117 -7.24 -3.29 -6.61
N VAL A 118 -6.78 -2.35 -5.77
CA VAL A 118 -6.31 -1.03 -6.25
C VAL A 118 -5.13 -1.20 -7.20
N THR A 119 -4.17 -2.06 -6.84
CA THR A 119 -2.98 -2.29 -7.68
C THR A 119 -3.37 -2.93 -9.01
N GLU A 120 -4.14 -4.01 -8.99
CA GLU A 120 -4.59 -4.71 -10.21
C GLU A 120 -5.38 -3.79 -11.15
N GLN A 121 -6.23 -2.92 -10.60
CA GLN A 121 -7.07 -2.03 -11.40
C GLN A 121 -6.30 -0.83 -12.00
N LEU A 122 -5.30 -0.31 -11.28
CA LEU A 122 -4.52 0.84 -11.76
C LEU A 122 -3.30 0.43 -12.60
N LEU A 123 -2.79 -0.80 -12.44
CA LEU A 123 -1.62 -1.32 -13.15
C LEU A 123 -1.71 -1.19 -14.69
N PRO A 124 -2.86 -1.43 -15.37
CA PRO A 124 -2.96 -1.23 -16.81
C PRO A 124 -2.69 0.20 -17.27
N GLY A 125 -3.08 1.20 -16.46
CA GLY A 125 -2.87 2.62 -16.72
C GLY A 125 -1.52 3.17 -16.25
N MET A 126 -0.63 2.33 -15.70
CA MET A 126 0.70 2.78 -15.29
C MET A 126 1.62 2.99 -16.48
N ARG A 127 2.34 4.12 -16.46
CA ARG A 127 3.34 4.47 -17.46
C ARG A 127 4.63 3.67 -17.29
N ALA A 128 5.46 3.66 -18.33
CA ALA A 128 6.80 3.08 -18.25
C ALA A 128 7.64 3.77 -17.15
N GLY A 129 8.40 2.99 -16.41
CA GLY A 129 9.13 3.48 -15.25
C GLY A 129 8.27 3.66 -14.01
N GLY A 130 7.05 3.14 -13.96
CA GLY A 130 6.13 3.31 -12.83
C GLY A 130 6.61 2.68 -11.52
N ARG A 131 6.11 3.19 -10.39
CA ARG A 131 6.45 2.72 -9.03
C ARG A 131 5.19 2.38 -8.24
N ILE A 132 5.15 1.18 -7.68
CA ILE A 132 4.09 0.73 -6.78
C ILE A 132 4.70 0.50 -5.40
N VAL A 133 4.23 1.27 -4.43
CA VAL A 133 4.66 1.20 -3.04
C VAL A 133 3.52 0.67 -2.19
N MET A 134 3.75 -0.40 -1.44
CA MET A 134 2.76 -1.00 -0.54
C MET A 134 3.17 -0.77 0.91
N LEU A 135 2.39 0.03 1.67
CA LEU A 135 2.68 0.24 3.08
C LEU A 135 2.40 -1.01 3.89
N SER A 136 3.47 -1.59 4.41
CA SER A 136 3.50 -2.72 5.29
C SER A 136 3.85 -2.30 6.73
N SER A 137 4.48 -3.17 7.50
CA SER A 137 4.82 -2.94 8.90
C SER A 137 5.98 -3.85 9.34
N GLY A 138 6.77 -3.40 10.31
CA GLY A 138 7.71 -4.27 11.01
C GLY A 138 7.05 -5.42 11.77
N LEU A 139 5.75 -5.35 12.06
CA LEU A 139 4.99 -6.46 12.63
C LEU A 139 4.72 -7.60 11.63
N ALA A 140 5.03 -7.40 10.34
CA ALA A 140 4.86 -8.42 9.29
C ALA A 140 5.91 -9.54 9.34
N GLU A 141 6.68 -9.64 10.39
CA GLU A 141 7.71 -10.66 10.57
C GLU A 141 7.12 -12.07 10.55
N ARG A 142 7.77 -12.97 9.80
CA ARG A 142 7.46 -14.41 9.78
C ARG A 142 8.08 -15.17 10.96
N SER A 143 8.95 -14.52 11.73
CA SER A 143 9.53 -15.07 12.95
C SER A 143 8.40 -15.52 13.91
N GLY A 144 8.54 -16.71 14.46
CA GLY A 144 7.52 -17.31 15.33
C GLY A 144 6.35 -17.98 14.61
N LEU A 145 6.28 -18.00 13.28
CA LEU A 145 5.37 -18.88 12.56
C LEU A 145 5.94 -20.30 12.46
N PRO A 146 5.08 -21.34 12.45
CA PRO A 146 5.50 -22.69 12.08
C PRO A 146 6.16 -22.66 10.69
N LYS A 147 7.27 -23.38 10.51
CA LYS A 147 8.06 -23.40 9.28
C LYS A 147 7.21 -23.64 8.02
N LYS A 148 6.23 -24.57 8.11
CA LYS A 148 5.33 -24.89 7.01
C LYS A 148 4.46 -23.70 6.60
N LEU A 149 3.94 -22.92 7.56
CA LEU A 149 3.14 -21.75 7.28
C LEU A 149 4.00 -20.58 6.77
N ALA A 150 5.16 -20.35 7.38
CA ALA A 150 6.10 -19.32 6.94
C ALA A 150 6.55 -19.54 5.49
N ALA A 151 6.84 -20.79 5.10
CA ALA A 151 7.24 -21.16 3.74
C ALA A 151 6.17 -20.84 2.69
N ARG A 152 4.89 -20.87 3.05
CA ARG A 152 3.80 -20.55 2.10
C ARG A 152 3.83 -19.10 1.63
N PHE A 153 4.31 -18.17 2.47
CA PHE A 153 4.41 -16.75 2.10
C PHE A 153 5.60 -16.44 1.19
N THR A 154 6.59 -17.32 1.15
CA THR A 154 7.84 -17.10 0.40
C THR A 154 8.09 -18.16 -0.66
N ASP A 155 7.07 -18.94 -0.97
CA ASP A 155 7.14 -19.90 -2.06
C ASP A 155 7.50 -19.15 -3.36
N PRO A 156 8.58 -19.54 -4.06
CA PRO A 156 8.98 -18.88 -5.30
C PRO A 156 7.94 -19.02 -6.43
N TRP A 157 7.02 -19.95 -6.32
CA TRP A 157 5.95 -20.21 -7.29
C TRP A 157 4.59 -19.65 -6.84
N LEU A 158 4.52 -19.04 -5.65
CA LEU A 158 3.28 -18.46 -5.12
C LEU A 158 2.67 -17.48 -6.12
N THR A 159 1.39 -17.67 -6.44
CA THR A 159 0.59 -16.76 -7.27
C THR A 159 -0.24 -15.80 -6.42
N VAL A 160 -0.82 -14.75 -7.03
CA VAL A 160 -1.72 -13.83 -6.34
C VAL A 160 -2.99 -14.54 -5.88
N GLU A 161 -3.50 -15.49 -6.67
CA GLU A 161 -4.69 -16.30 -6.36
C GLU A 161 -4.44 -17.20 -5.15
N GLU A 162 -3.30 -17.92 -5.12
CA GLU A 162 -2.91 -18.77 -4.00
C GLU A 162 -2.66 -17.98 -2.71
N LEU A 163 -2.03 -16.81 -2.82
CA LEU A 163 -1.86 -15.90 -1.70
C LEU A 163 -3.21 -15.40 -1.18
N SER A 164 -4.13 -15.05 -2.08
CA SER A 164 -5.48 -14.63 -1.70
C SER A 164 -6.25 -15.75 -1.01
N ALA A 165 -6.16 -16.98 -1.51
CA ALA A 165 -6.72 -18.16 -0.86
C ALA A 165 -6.10 -18.42 0.52
N LEU A 166 -4.80 -18.13 0.69
CA LEU A 166 -4.13 -18.21 1.99
C LEU A 166 -4.67 -17.19 2.99
N MET A 167 -4.96 -15.96 2.55
CA MET A 167 -5.56 -14.92 3.40
C MET A 167 -7.00 -15.27 3.78
N GLU A 168 -7.80 -15.80 2.83
CA GLU A 168 -9.16 -16.29 3.13
C GLU A 168 -9.15 -17.50 4.07
N LYS A 169 -8.16 -18.42 3.93
CA LYS A 169 -7.99 -19.51 4.88
C LYS A 169 -7.77 -19.00 6.30
N PHE A 170 -6.94 -17.97 6.48
CA PHE A 170 -6.76 -17.36 7.81
C PHE A 170 -8.10 -16.88 8.38
N VAL A 171 -8.90 -16.16 7.60
CA VAL A 171 -10.23 -15.67 8.04
C VAL A 171 -11.15 -16.82 8.42
N ALA A 172 -11.16 -17.89 7.60
CA ALA A 172 -11.98 -19.08 7.86
C ALA A 172 -11.50 -19.83 9.14
N ASP A 173 -10.19 -19.96 9.35
CA ASP A 173 -9.62 -20.60 10.52
C ASP A 173 -9.93 -19.81 11.82
N VAL A 174 -9.94 -18.46 11.75
CA VAL A 174 -10.36 -17.62 12.88
C VAL A 174 -11.84 -17.83 13.16
N ALA A 175 -12.70 -17.81 12.15
CA ALA A 175 -14.13 -18.03 12.29
C ALA A 175 -14.47 -19.41 12.88
N ALA A 176 -13.68 -20.43 12.56
CA ALA A 176 -13.81 -21.79 13.08
C ALA A 176 -13.13 -22.01 14.44
N GLY A 177 -12.46 -20.99 15.03
CA GLY A 177 -11.69 -21.13 16.27
C GLY A 177 -10.42 -22.00 16.13
N LYS A 178 -9.95 -22.24 14.91
CA LYS A 178 -8.83 -23.17 14.60
C LYS A 178 -7.50 -22.46 14.33
N HIS A 179 -7.49 -21.12 14.28
CA HIS A 179 -6.32 -20.36 13.85
C HIS A 179 -5.03 -20.72 14.63
N VAL A 180 -5.10 -20.89 15.96
CA VAL A 180 -3.93 -21.28 16.77
C VAL A 180 -3.42 -22.67 16.41
N ALA A 181 -4.35 -23.66 16.24
CA ALA A 181 -3.98 -25.02 15.86
C ALA A 181 -3.37 -25.09 14.45
N GLU A 182 -3.80 -24.21 13.55
CA GLU A 182 -3.25 -24.05 12.20
C GLU A 182 -1.95 -23.20 12.16
N GLY A 183 -1.50 -22.70 13.32
CA GLY A 183 -0.26 -21.94 13.48
C GLY A 183 -0.35 -20.45 13.18
N TRP A 184 -1.55 -19.90 13.01
CA TRP A 184 -1.74 -18.46 12.80
C TRP A 184 -1.58 -17.66 14.09
N PRO A 185 -1.00 -16.45 14.03
CA PRO A 185 -0.99 -15.55 15.18
C PRO A 185 -2.39 -14.95 15.40
N SER A 186 -2.74 -14.67 16.66
CA SER A 186 -3.98 -13.96 17.03
C SER A 186 -3.86 -12.46 16.77
N SER A 187 -3.51 -12.08 15.53
CA SER A 187 -3.36 -10.69 15.09
C SER A 187 -3.69 -10.58 13.60
N ALA A 188 -4.89 -10.10 13.30
CA ALA A 188 -5.33 -9.88 11.91
C ALA A 188 -4.44 -8.84 11.21
N TYR A 189 -4.03 -7.79 11.91
CA TYR A 189 -3.13 -6.77 11.37
C TYR A 189 -1.79 -7.39 10.94
N ARG A 190 -1.14 -8.18 11.81
CA ARG A 190 0.12 -8.86 11.49
C ARG A 190 -0.02 -9.74 10.24
N VAL A 191 -1.05 -10.57 10.17
CA VAL A 191 -1.29 -11.46 9.02
C VAL A 191 -1.54 -10.67 7.75
N SER A 192 -2.34 -9.59 7.83
CA SER A 192 -2.61 -8.73 6.67
C SER A 192 -1.32 -8.12 6.10
N LYS A 193 -0.39 -7.68 6.98
CA LYS A 193 0.87 -7.07 6.55
C LYS A 193 1.89 -8.10 6.03
N MET A 194 1.87 -9.35 6.54
CA MET A 194 2.58 -10.46 5.90
C MET A 194 2.05 -10.71 4.48
N GLY A 195 0.73 -10.69 4.30
CA GLY A 195 0.09 -10.77 2.98
C GLY A 195 0.53 -9.65 2.03
N VAL A 196 0.66 -8.41 2.52
CA VAL A 196 1.15 -7.27 1.72
C VAL A 196 2.60 -7.46 1.29
N ASN A 197 3.48 -7.95 2.18
CA ASN A 197 4.87 -8.24 1.81
C ASN A 197 4.95 -9.34 0.74
N ALA A 198 4.20 -10.43 0.94
CA ALA A 198 4.15 -11.50 -0.06
C ALA A 198 3.55 -11.03 -1.40
N LEU A 199 2.52 -10.17 -1.37
CA LEU A 199 1.92 -9.59 -2.57
C LEU A 199 2.95 -8.77 -3.36
N ALA A 200 3.74 -7.93 -2.68
CA ALA A 200 4.80 -7.18 -3.34
C ALA A 200 5.84 -8.10 -4.00
N GLN A 201 6.22 -9.20 -3.34
CA GLN A 201 7.12 -10.20 -3.93
C GLN A 201 6.51 -10.89 -5.15
N VAL A 202 5.25 -11.35 -5.06
CA VAL A 202 4.56 -12.03 -6.15
C VAL A 202 4.41 -11.12 -7.35
N MET A 203 3.89 -9.90 -7.14
CA MET A 203 3.72 -8.93 -8.22
C MET A 203 5.06 -8.46 -8.78
N GLY A 204 6.07 -8.28 -7.92
CA GLY A 204 7.42 -7.94 -8.37
C GLY A 204 8.00 -9.01 -9.31
N ARG A 205 7.78 -10.29 -9.00
CA ARG A 205 8.20 -11.39 -9.91
C ARG A 205 7.43 -11.37 -11.23
N SER A 206 6.10 -11.19 -11.17
CA SER A 206 5.26 -11.20 -12.40
C SER A 206 5.59 -10.03 -13.34
N LEU A 207 6.05 -8.90 -12.81
CA LEU A 207 6.42 -7.71 -13.58
C LEU A 207 7.90 -7.63 -13.95
N LYS A 208 8.71 -8.66 -13.62
CA LYS A 208 10.15 -8.63 -13.86
C LYS A 208 10.51 -8.44 -15.33
N GLU A 209 9.75 -9.07 -16.22
CA GLU A 209 9.96 -8.99 -17.67
C GLU A 209 8.97 -8.01 -18.36
N ASP A 210 8.21 -7.22 -17.59
CA ASP A 210 7.32 -6.20 -18.15
C ASP A 210 8.15 -5.08 -18.80
N PRO A 211 7.93 -4.80 -20.10
CA PRO A 211 8.72 -3.80 -20.83
C PRO A 211 8.57 -2.38 -20.27
N ARG A 212 7.55 -2.12 -19.49
CA ARG A 212 7.34 -0.84 -18.80
C ARG A 212 8.28 -0.63 -17.60
N ARG A 213 9.00 -1.67 -17.13
CA ARG A 213 9.95 -1.60 -16.01
C ARG A 213 9.34 -1.03 -14.73
N ILE A 214 8.10 -1.45 -14.42
CA ILE A 214 7.39 -1.05 -13.21
C ILE A 214 8.02 -1.76 -12.01
N LEU A 215 8.37 -1.00 -10.97
CA LEU A 215 8.87 -1.55 -9.71
C LEU A 215 7.76 -1.64 -8.67
N VAL A 216 7.68 -2.77 -7.97
CA VAL A 216 6.73 -3.02 -6.88
C VAL A 216 7.50 -3.37 -5.63
N ASN A 217 7.31 -2.61 -4.55
CA ASN A 217 8.00 -2.86 -3.28
C ASN A 217 7.08 -2.62 -2.08
N ALA A 218 7.30 -3.38 -1.01
CA ALA A 218 6.69 -3.15 0.29
C ALA A 218 7.61 -2.32 1.19
N VAL A 219 7.04 -1.45 2.02
CA VAL A 219 7.81 -0.58 2.91
C VAL A 219 7.24 -0.55 4.32
N CYS A 220 8.11 -0.48 5.32
CA CYS A 220 7.74 -0.24 6.70
C CYS A 220 8.06 1.21 7.09
N PRO A 221 7.06 2.01 7.49
CA PRO A 221 7.28 3.40 7.91
C PRO A 221 7.89 3.50 9.32
N GLY A 222 8.02 2.37 10.03
CA GLY A 222 8.36 2.34 11.45
C GLY A 222 7.14 2.56 12.36
N TRP A 223 7.38 2.81 13.66
CA TRP A 223 6.31 3.15 14.61
C TRP A 223 6.15 4.67 14.69
N VAL A 224 5.09 5.18 14.04
CA VAL A 224 4.87 6.59 13.72
C VAL A 224 3.73 7.19 14.55
N ARG A 225 3.89 8.41 15.05
CA ARG A 225 2.87 9.18 15.81
C ARG A 225 1.71 9.58 14.91
N THR A 226 0.76 8.67 14.78
CA THR A 226 -0.50 8.83 14.03
C THR A 226 -1.66 8.40 14.92
N ALA A 227 -2.89 8.56 14.44
CA ALA A 227 -4.06 8.03 15.13
C ALA A 227 -3.98 6.50 15.34
N MET A 228 -3.31 5.77 14.43
CA MET A 228 -3.07 4.32 14.54
C MET A 228 -1.90 4.00 15.47
N GLY A 229 -0.79 4.72 15.37
CA GLY A 229 0.42 4.44 16.15
C GLY A 229 0.39 4.95 17.58
N GLY A 230 -0.51 5.90 17.89
CA GLY A 230 -0.64 6.50 19.21
C GLY A 230 0.42 7.56 19.51
N LYS A 231 0.23 8.26 20.65
CA LYS A 231 1.10 9.36 21.10
C LYS A 231 2.50 8.89 21.52
N GLY A 232 2.64 7.63 21.97
CA GLY A 232 3.91 7.04 22.43
C GLY A 232 4.86 6.61 21.32
N ALA A 233 4.44 6.71 20.05
CA ALA A 233 5.30 6.32 18.92
C ALA A 233 6.50 7.28 18.81
N PRO A 234 7.74 6.76 18.61
CA PRO A 234 8.94 7.58 18.60
C PRO A 234 9.11 8.40 17.32
N ARG A 235 8.60 7.93 16.18
CA ARG A 235 8.79 8.60 14.90
C ARG A 235 7.76 9.69 14.67
N SER A 236 8.20 10.80 14.09
CA SER A 236 7.31 11.80 13.51
C SER A 236 6.67 11.28 12.22
N VAL A 237 5.63 11.97 11.75
CA VAL A 237 4.95 11.62 10.51
C VAL A 237 5.85 11.86 9.30
N GLU A 238 6.63 12.94 9.35
CA GLU A 238 7.63 13.31 8.33
C GLU A 238 8.65 12.19 8.13
N HIS A 239 9.23 11.70 9.22
CA HIS A 239 10.19 10.58 9.22
C HIS A 239 9.54 9.26 8.75
N GLY A 240 8.25 9.04 9.11
CA GLY A 240 7.50 7.87 8.68
C GLY A 240 7.21 7.84 7.17
N ALA A 241 7.19 9.01 6.53
CA ALA A 241 6.95 9.14 5.09
C ALA A 241 8.22 8.97 4.24
N GLU A 242 9.42 9.11 4.80
CA GLU A 242 10.68 9.08 4.04
C GLU A 242 10.88 7.77 3.27
N THR A 243 10.69 6.61 3.89
CA THR A 243 10.86 5.31 3.20
C THR A 243 9.82 5.10 2.10
N PRO A 244 8.51 5.37 2.30
CA PRO A 244 7.52 5.37 1.23
C PRO A 244 7.87 6.30 0.06
N VAL A 245 8.30 7.53 0.32
CA VAL A 245 8.68 8.50 -0.71
C VAL A 245 9.95 8.05 -1.44
N TRP A 246 10.96 7.58 -0.70
CA TRP A 246 12.16 7.00 -1.32
C TRP A 246 11.80 5.84 -2.27
N ALA A 247 10.93 4.93 -1.85
CA ALA A 247 10.51 3.82 -2.70
C ALA A 247 9.70 4.26 -3.94
N ALA A 248 8.91 5.33 -3.80
CA ALA A 248 8.17 5.95 -4.90
C ALA A 248 9.08 6.65 -5.93
N LEU A 249 10.29 7.05 -5.52
CA LEU A 249 11.26 7.78 -6.35
C LEU A 249 12.47 6.92 -6.75
N LEU A 250 12.42 5.60 -6.56
CA LEU A 250 13.50 4.71 -6.96
C LEU A 250 13.86 4.90 -8.44
N PRO A 251 15.15 4.92 -8.80
CA PRO A 251 15.57 5.00 -10.19
C PRO A 251 15.17 3.74 -10.97
N GLU A 252 15.22 3.83 -12.28
CA GLU A 252 15.08 2.67 -13.16
C GLU A 252 16.17 1.63 -12.83
N GLY A 253 15.77 0.34 -12.80
CA GLY A 253 16.67 -0.74 -12.37
C GLY A 253 16.83 -0.85 -10.84
N GLY A 254 16.07 -0.09 -10.08
CA GLY A 254 16.01 -0.22 -8.63
C GLY A 254 15.51 -1.59 -8.16
N PRO A 255 15.46 -1.83 -6.84
CA PRO A 255 15.02 -3.11 -6.27
C PRO A 255 13.57 -3.44 -6.61
N GLN A 256 13.28 -4.74 -6.79
CA GLN A 256 12.00 -5.28 -7.18
C GLN A 256 11.52 -6.38 -6.23
N GLY A 257 10.29 -6.28 -5.76
CA GLY A 257 9.67 -7.28 -4.88
C GLY A 257 10.25 -7.31 -3.45
N GLY A 258 10.98 -6.26 -3.07
CA GLY A 258 11.64 -6.18 -1.77
C GLY A 258 10.73 -5.64 -0.65
N PHE A 259 11.20 -5.85 0.59
CA PHE A 259 10.68 -5.18 1.78
C PHE A 259 11.76 -4.24 2.33
N PHE A 260 11.39 -2.98 2.59
CA PHE A 260 12.33 -1.94 2.97
C PHE A 260 11.89 -1.22 4.23
N ARG A 261 12.89 -0.87 5.07
CA ARG A 261 12.73 -0.03 6.23
C ARG A 261 13.94 0.91 6.30
N ASP A 262 13.71 2.17 6.64
CA ASP A 262 14.77 3.18 6.73
C ASP A 262 15.61 3.25 5.43
N MET A 263 14.91 3.16 4.27
CA MET A 263 15.49 3.17 2.91
C MET A 263 16.51 2.03 2.65
N ALA A 264 16.49 0.99 3.46
CA ALA A 264 17.35 -0.18 3.34
C ALA A 264 16.53 -1.47 3.28
N GLY A 265 17.06 -2.49 2.61
CA GLY A 265 16.44 -3.82 2.58
C GLY A 265 16.32 -4.40 3.98
N ALA A 266 15.18 -5.02 4.29
CA ALA A 266 14.90 -5.63 5.57
C ALA A 266 14.28 -7.02 5.39
N ASP A 267 14.52 -7.89 6.35
CA ASP A 267 13.84 -9.19 6.44
C ASP A 267 12.45 -9.02 7.06
N TRP A 268 11.57 -9.96 6.75
CA TRP A 268 10.22 -10.02 7.28
C TRP A 268 9.69 -11.43 7.54
#